data_5632e51b1309c900a0d28623fcb8eb48
#
_entry.id   5632e51b1309c900a0d28623fcb8eb48
#
_cell.length_a   1.000
_cell.length_b   1.000
_cell.length_c   1.000
_cell.angle_alpha   90.00
_cell.angle_beta   90.00
_cell.angle_gamma   90.00
#
_symmetry.space_group_name_H-M   'P 1'
#
loop_
_entity.id
_entity.type
_entity.pdbx_description
1 polymer ?
#
loop_
_entity_poly.entity_id
_entity_poly.type
_entity_poly.pdbx_seq_one_letter_code
_entity_poly.pdbx_strand_id
1 'polypeptide(L)'
;MFTVEEISELVRGIRRENGFPDNPFRIDEVRYDGESDKLFIIAHDRTDKSVVIGNSFVIGKLRERLGVRQLTVYSNLDLEVKRRKLKEAENLVRGTELEFLLPIIEAEKGFPPRKWPYVRGNVKTLVFLSFNAKALIGFAERLGLPYDAVGIRYAFPRMKYEPVEGNPREIFFPDEERLVKLAQEREAKLVLADFPFGLEWRNGRALMNPFRLLQIGFFELKYLFGFEKPVVYDKKALVEFVVNLTYEGLMESTDGANLIWRMWRK
;
A
#
# COMPACT_ATOMS: atom_id res chain seq x y z
N MET A 1 -22.83 12.41 12.02
CA MET A 1 -22.02 11.23 12.39
C MET A 1 -22.66 10.06 11.69
N PHE A 2 -21.93 9.28 10.90
CA PHE A 2 -22.49 8.15 10.15
C PHE A 2 -22.74 6.96 11.10
N THR A 3 -23.91 6.34 11.03
CA THR A 3 -24.24 5.14 11.83
C THR A 3 -24.14 3.86 11.00
N VAL A 4 -24.07 2.71 11.67
CA VAL A 4 -24.05 1.39 11.02
C VAL A 4 -25.34 1.17 10.24
N GLU A 5 -26.47 1.58 10.80
CA GLU A 5 -27.81 1.46 10.22
C GLU A 5 -27.93 2.28 8.93
N GLU A 6 -27.55 3.56 8.98
CA GLU A 6 -27.57 4.45 7.79
C GLU A 6 -26.71 3.89 6.65
N ILE A 7 -25.48 3.47 6.96
CA ILE A 7 -24.59 2.90 5.94
C ILE A 7 -25.15 1.59 5.38
N SER A 8 -25.70 0.74 6.24
CA SER A 8 -26.31 -0.53 5.81
C SER A 8 -27.51 -0.31 4.88
N GLU A 9 -28.37 0.66 5.19
CA GLU A 9 -29.52 1.02 4.35
C GLU A 9 -29.09 1.61 3.00
N LEU A 10 -28.10 2.50 3.01
CA LEU A 10 -27.53 3.06 1.78
C LEU A 10 -26.92 1.98 0.89
N VAL A 11 -26.17 1.05 1.45
CA VAL A 11 -25.60 -0.09 0.69
C VAL A 11 -26.72 -0.93 0.07
N ARG A 12 -27.76 -1.30 0.84
CA ARG A 12 -28.92 -2.06 0.33
C ARG A 12 -29.66 -1.28 -0.76
N GLY A 13 -29.86 0.02 -0.56
CA GLY A 13 -30.50 0.90 -1.56
C GLY A 13 -29.73 0.92 -2.87
N ILE A 14 -28.40 1.18 -2.82
CA ILE A 14 -27.55 1.21 -4.00
C ILE A 14 -27.56 -0.15 -4.72
N ARG A 15 -27.51 -1.27 -3.98
CA ARG A 15 -27.57 -2.61 -4.57
C ARG A 15 -28.88 -2.86 -5.31
N ARG A 16 -30.02 -2.56 -4.68
CA ARG A 16 -31.35 -2.73 -5.29
C ARG A 16 -31.53 -1.87 -6.54
N GLU A 17 -31.18 -0.60 -6.49
CA GLU A 17 -31.28 0.34 -7.62
C GLU A 17 -30.47 -0.10 -8.85
N ASN A 18 -29.43 -0.90 -8.65
CA ASN A 18 -28.52 -1.33 -9.71
C ASN A 18 -28.60 -2.82 -10.02
N GLY A 19 -29.65 -3.50 -9.55
CA GLY A 19 -29.92 -4.90 -9.89
C GLY A 19 -28.95 -5.93 -9.27
N PHE A 20 -28.21 -5.55 -8.22
CA PHE A 20 -27.41 -6.51 -7.47
C PHE A 20 -28.30 -7.42 -6.60
N PRO A 21 -27.93 -8.70 -6.42
CA PRO A 21 -28.64 -9.58 -5.51
C PRO A 21 -28.76 -9.01 -4.09
N ASP A 22 -29.91 -9.23 -3.43
CA ASP A 22 -30.12 -8.82 -2.05
C ASP A 22 -29.48 -9.85 -1.09
N ASN A 23 -28.14 -9.87 -1.08
CA ASN A 23 -27.39 -10.73 -0.16
C ASN A 23 -27.37 -10.10 1.23
N PRO A 24 -27.64 -10.89 2.29
CA PRO A 24 -27.47 -10.41 3.65
C PRO A 24 -26.01 -10.06 3.90
N PHE A 25 -25.78 -9.04 4.71
CA PHE A 25 -24.44 -8.65 5.16
C PHE A 25 -24.55 -7.94 6.50
N ARG A 26 -23.44 -7.96 7.25
CA ARG A 26 -23.31 -7.31 8.54
C ARG A 26 -22.13 -6.34 8.54
N ILE A 27 -22.39 -5.13 9.02
CA ILE A 27 -21.39 -4.12 9.35
C ILE A 27 -21.31 -4.08 10.88
N ASP A 28 -20.11 -4.26 11.43
CA ASP A 28 -19.90 -4.23 12.88
C ASP A 28 -19.58 -2.82 13.38
N GLU A 29 -18.90 -2.01 12.55
CA GLU A 29 -18.48 -0.68 12.96
C GLU A 29 -18.36 0.28 11.76
N VAL A 30 -18.64 1.57 12.03
CA VAL A 30 -18.41 2.69 11.10
C VAL A 30 -17.65 3.78 11.85
N ARG A 31 -16.55 4.26 11.31
CA ARG A 31 -15.75 5.35 11.88
C ARG A 31 -15.46 6.42 10.83
N TYR A 32 -15.70 7.65 11.20
CA TYR A 32 -15.39 8.81 10.35
C TYR A 32 -14.26 9.63 10.97
N ASP A 33 -13.21 9.84 10.19
CA ASP A 33 -12.13 10.76 10.51
C ASP A 33 -12.38 12.10 9.77
N GLY A 34 -12.82 13.10 10.51
CA GLY A 34 -13.15 14.42 9.97
C GLY A 34 -11.93 15.23 9.52
N GLU A 35 -10.73 14.94 10.04
CA GLU A 35 -9.51 15.65 9.62
C GLU A 35 -9.08 15.24 8.21
N SER A 36 -9.16 13.96 7.90
CA SER A 36 -8.78 13.42 6.58
C SER A 36 -9.96 13.25 5.63
N ASP A 37 -11.20 13.52 6.09
CA ASP A 37 -12.45 13.28 5.37
C ASP A 37 -12.52 11.82 4.86
N LYS A 38 -12.26 10.89 5.78
CA LYS A 38 -12.16 9.48 5.50
C LYS A 38 -13.15 8.67 6.33
N LEU A 39 -13.94 7.83 5.64
CA LEU A 39 -14.86 6.91 6.27
C LEU A 39 -14.30 5.48 6.23
N PHE A 40 -14.33 4.83 7.38
CA PHE A 40 -13.94 3.44 7.55
C PHE A 40 -15.18 2.61 7.89
N ILE A 41 -15.36 1.51 7.17
CA ILE A 41 -16.40 0.52 7.42
C ILE A 41 -15.73 -0.79 7.80
N ILE A 42 -16.15 -1.39 8.91
CA ILE A 42 -15.72 -2.73 9.33
C ILE A 42 -16.88 -3.68 9.12
N ALA A 43 -16.75 -4.53 8.12
CA ALA A 43 -17.64 -5.65 7.89
C ALA A 43 -17.30 -6.81 8.85
N HIS A 44 -18.27 -7.63 9.19
CA HIS A 44 -18.09 -8.73 10.12
C HIS A 44 -17.05 -9.73 9.59
N ASP A 45 -17.18 -10.14 8.34
CA ASP A 45 -16.26 -11.04 7.67
C ASP A 45 -15.91 -10.59 6.23
N ARG A 46 -15.13 -11.41 5.51
CA ARG A 46 -14.72 -11.12 4.12
C ARG A 46 -15.88 -11.24 3.13
N THR A 47 -16.87 -12.07 3.40
CA THR A 47 -18.07 -12.21 2.55
C THR A 47 -18.88 -10.94 2.64
N ASP A 48 -19.15 -10.46 3.85
CA ASP A 48 -19.83 -9.20 4.11
C ASP A 48 -19.10 -8.02 3.49
N LYS A 49 -17.76 -7.97 3.66
CA LYS A 49 -16.91 -6.97 2.99
C LYS A 49 -17.13 -6.98 1.48
N SER A 50 -17.17 -8.15 0.85
CA SER A 50 -17.37 -8.27 -0.61
C SER A 50 -18.74 -7.75 -1.03
N VAL A 51 -19.78 -7.97 -0.23
CA VAL A 51 -21.14 -7.45 -0.49
C VAL A 51 -21.15 -5.91 -0.39
N VAL A 52 -20.49 -5.33 0.62
CA VAL A 52 -20.40 -3.87 0.80
C VAL A 52 -19.60 -3.21 -0.33
N ILE A 53 -18.51 -3.84 -0.78
CA ILE A 53 -17.68 -3.33 -1.89
C ILE A 53 -18.42 -3.41 -3.24
N GLY A 54 -19.13 -4.50 -3.47
CA GLY A 54 -19.96 -4.69 -4.66
C GLY A 54 -19.24 -4.42 -5.99
N ASN A 55 -18.15 -5.16 -6.25
CA ASN A 55 -17.29 -5.00 -7.44
C ASN A 55 -16.74 -3.57 -7.63
N SER A 56 -16.41 -2.88 -6.54
CA SER A 56 -16.00 -1.47 -6.49
C SER A 56 -17.09 -0.48 -6.94
N PHE A 57 -18.23 -0.94 -7.43
CA PHE A 57 -19.33 -0.09 -7.86
C PHE A 57 -20.14 0.44 -6.68
N VAL A 58 -20.56 -0.45 -5.78
CA VAL A 58 -21.39 -0.08 -4.63
C VAL A 58 -20.63 0.88 -3.72
N ILE A 59 -19.36 0.56 -3.39
CA ILE A 59 -18.52 1.45 -2.59
C ILE A 59 -18.28 2.81 -3.27
N GLY A 60 -18.11 2.83 -4.60
CA GLY A 60 -17.98 4.06 -5.37
C GLY A 60 -19.21 4.96 -5.26
N LYS A 61 -20.40 4.38 -5.44
CA LYS A 61 -21.67 5.10 -5.29
C LYS A 61 -21.96 5.53 -3.86
N LEU A 62 -21.60 4.68 -2.88
CA LEU A 62 -21.70 5.00 -1.48
C LEU A 62 -20.84 6.23 -1.12
N ARG A 63 -19.60 6.25 -1.57
CA ARG A 63 -18.69 7.39 -1.39
C ARG A 63 -19.26 8.68 -1.99
N GLU A 64 -19.80 8.61 -3.22
CA GLU A 64 -20.43 9.75 -3.89
C GLU A 64 -21.63 10.27 -3.09
N ARG A 65 -22.53 9.40 -2.59
CA ARG A 65 -23.71 9.78 -1.81
C ARG A 65 -23.38 10.39 -0.46
N LEU A 66 -22.33 9.87 0.18
CA LEU A 66 -21.87 10.38 1.48
C LEU A 66 -21.04 11.66 1.36
N GLY A 67 -20.55 11.99 0.16
CA GLY A 67 -19.72 13.15 -0.08
C GLY A 67 -18.34 13.10 0.57
N VAL A 68 -17.87 11.89 0.98
CA VAL A 68 -16.58 11.74 1.64
C VAL A 68 -15.45 11.58 0.63
N ARG A 69 -14.29 12.14 0.97
CA ARG A 69 -13.10 12.10 0.11
C ARG A 69 -12.60 10.67 -0.10
N GLN A 70 -12.57 9.87 0.96
CA GLN A 70 -12.11 8.48 0.92
C GLN A 70 -13.04 7.58 1.72
N LEU A 71 -13.25 6.36 1.20
CA LEU A 71 -14.01 5.31 1.89
C LEU A 71 -13.21 4.01 1.78
N THR A 72 -13.00 3.33 2.91
CA THR A 72 -12.26 2.07 2.98
C THR A 72 -13.06 1.05 3.76
N VAL A 73 -13.14 -0.17 3.25
CA VAL A 73 -13.83 -1.30 3.91
C VAL A 73 -12.82 -2.34 4.34
N TYR A 74 -12.85 -2.71 5.61
CA TYR A 74 -12.09 -3.84 6.16
C TYR A 74 -13.05 -4.91 6.66
N SER A 75 -12.60 -6.14 6.79
CA SER A 75 -13.23 -7.13 7.66
C SER A 75 -12.46 -7.24 8.98
N ASN A 76 -13.09 -7.80 10.01
CA ASN A 76 -12.40 -8.07 11.28
C ASN A 76 -11.17 -8.94 11.08
N LEU A 77 -11.26 -9.95 10.21
CA LEU A 77 -10.12 -10.81 9.86
C LEU A 77 -8.96 -10.03 9.21
N ASP A 78 -9.26 -9.08 8.31
CA ASP A 78 -8.21 -8.24 7.69
C ASP A 78 -7.47 -7.41 8.75
N LEU A 79 -8.19 -6.90 9.75
CA LEU A 79 -7.59 -6.13 10.84
C LEU A 79 -6.73 -7.00 11.77
N GLU A 80 -7.16 -8.23 12.05
CA GLU A 80 -6.36 -9.19 12.84
C GLU A 80 -5.08 -9.57 12.10
N VAL A 81 -5.17 -9.88 10.80
CA VAL A 81 -4.01 -10.19 9.96
C VAL A 81 -3.04 -9.00 9.92
N LYS A 82 -3.56 -7.78 9.70
CA LYS A 82 -2.76 -6.56 9.72
C LYS A 82 -2.01 -6.39 11.06
N ARG A 83 -2.71 -6.51 12.18
CA ARG A 83 -2.11 -6.38 13.52
C ARG A 83 -1.04 -7.42 13.79
N ARG A 84 -1.26 -8.68 13.39
CA ARG A 84 -0.27 -9.74 13.54
C ARG A 84 1.00 -9.44 12.74
N LYS A 85 0.86 -9.08 11.45
CA LYS A 85 2.00 -8.73 10.61
C LYS A 85 2.75 -7.49 11.12
N LEU A 86 2.06 -6.50 11.66
CA LEU A 86 2.68 -5.32 12.27
C LEU A 86 3.43 -5.67 13.57
N LYS A 87 2.96 -6.67 14.34
CA LYS A 87 3.71 -7.18 15.48
C LYS A 87 4.98 -7.92 15.06
N GLU A 88 4.93 -8.66 13.96
CA GLU A 88 6.12 -9.27 13.35
C GLU A 88 7.10 -8.19 12.86
N ALA A 89 6.61 -7.16 12.18
CA ALA A 89 7.40 -6.01 11.75
C ALA A 89 8.08 -5.29 12.92
N GLU A 90 7.37 -5.08 14.03
CA GLU A 90 7.92 -4.52 15.25
C GLU A 90 9.14 -5.32 15.76
N ASN A 91 9.02 -6.66 15.78
CA ASN A 91 10.12 -7.52 16.21
C ASN A 91 11.33 -7.46 15.27
N LEU A 92 11.10 -7.29 13.96
CA LEU A 92 12.16 -7.19 12.96
C LEU A 92 12.96 -5.88 13.02
N VAL A 93 12.34 -4.78 13.47
CA VAL A 93 13.00 -3.47 13.53
C VAL A 93 13.58 -3.14 14.92
N ARG A 94 13.06 -3.76 15.98
CA ARG A 94 13.47 -3.50 17.36
C ARG A 94 14.96 -3.84 17.58
N GLY A 95 15.70 -2.92 18.20
CA GLY A 95 17.15 -3.06 18.45
C GLY A 95 18.01 -2.97 17.18
N THR A 96 17.46 -2.52 16.06
CA THR A 96 18.21 -2.31 14.81
C THR A 96 18.30 -0.81 14.46
N GLU A 97 19.06 -0.48 13.41
CA GLU A 97 19.12 0.89 12.86
C GLU A 97 17.74 1.40 12.37
N LEU A 98 16.74 0.51 12.22
CA LEU A 98 15.38 0.83 11.80
C LEU A 98 14.39 1.02 12.96
N GLU A 99 14.86 1.03 14.19
CA GLU A 99 14.00 1.17 15.39
C GLU A 99 13.18 2.47 15.38
N PHE A 100 13.61 3.50 14.67
CA PHE A 100 12.85 4.74 14.45
C PHE A 100 11.50 4.51 13.76
N LEU A 101 11.25 3.34 13.16
CA LEU A 101 9.95 2.97 12.56
C LEU A 101 8.92 2.52 13.59
N LEU A 102 9.31 2.19 14.82
CA LEU A 102 8.39 1.69 15.85
C LEU A 102 7.18 2.60 16.11
N PRO A 103 7.32 3.94 16.20
CA PRO A 103 6.17 4.81 16.38
C PRO A 103 5.17 4.77 15.20
N ILE A 104 5.65 4.54 13.98
CA ILE A 104 4.81 4.41 12.79
C ILE A 104 4.08 3.06 12.81
N ILE A 105 4.79 1.97 13.13
CA ILE A 105 4.21 0.64 13.28
C ILE A 105 3.10 0.67 14.33
N GLU A 106 3.33 1.35 15.45
CA GLU A 106 2.33 1.49 16.50
C GLU A 106 1.11 2.32 16.04
N ALA A 107 1.33 3.36 15.25
CA ALA A 107 0.25 4.14 14.65
C ALA A 107 -0.60 3.29 13.69
N GLU A 108 0.04 2.41 12.91
CA GLU A 108 -0.63 1.51 11.95
C GLU A 108 -1.38 0.35 12.63
N LYS A 109 -0.99 -0.07 13.86
CA LYS A 109 -1.74 -1.06 14.64
C LYS A 109 -3.10 -0.53 15.11
N GLY A 110 -3.23 0.79 15.26
CA GLY A 110 -4.48 1.43 15.62
C GLY A 110 -5.52 1.29 14.50
N PHE A 111 -6.81 1.32 14.88
CA PHE A 111 -7.87 1.43 13.90
C PHE A 111 -8.88 2.50 14.33
N PRO A 112 -9.20 3.47 13.45
CA PRO A 112 -8.55 3.76 12.16
C PRO A 112 -7.06 4.06 12.34
N PRO A 113 -6.22 3.87 11.32
CA PRO A 113 -4.80 4.18 11.40
C PRO A 113 -4.61 5.62 11.87
N ARG A 114 -3.80 5.80 12.91
CA ARG A 114 -3.51 7.12 13.44
C ARG A 114 -2.62 7.87 12.47
N LYS A 115 -2.69 9.21 12.48
CA LYS A 115 -1.72 10.05 11.78
C LYS A 115 -0.31 9.66 12.21
N TRP A 116 0.56 9.41 11.24
CA TRP A 116 1.94 9.06 11.55
C TRP A 116 2.60 10.16 12.38
N PRO A 117 3.23 9.81 13.49
CA PRO A 117 4.02 10.76 14.26
C PRO A 117 5.18 11.27 13.42
N TYR A 118 5.71 12.42 13.81
CA TYR A 118 6.94 12.92 13.21
C TYR A 118 8.10 12.09 13.74
N VAL A 119 8.78 11.39 12.85
CA VAL A 119 9.99 10.61 13.14
C VAL A 119 11.06 10.95 12.12
N ARG A 120 12.32 10.87 12.54
CA ARG A 120 13.47 11.01 11.65
C ARG A 120 14.37 9.78 11.76
N GLY A 121 14.73 9.23 10.61
CA GLY A 121 15.78 8.25 10.48
C GLY A 121 17.07 8.90 10.02
N ASN A 122 18.21 8.37 10.47
CA ASN A 122 19.52 8.79 10.01
C ASN A 122 20.28 7.60 9.39
N VAL A 123 19.61 6.88 8.47
CA VAL A 123 20.17 5.71 7.82
C VAL A 123 20.37 6.03 6.35
N LYS A 124 21.63 5.97 5.87
CA LYS A 124 21.94 6.19 4.46
C LYS A 124 21.22 5.15 3.61
N THR A 125 20.42 5.62 2.68
CA THR A 125 19.41 4.82 1.99
C THR A 125 19.65 4.82 0.48
N LEU A 126 19.49 3.66 -0.15
CA LEU A 126 19.37 3.53 -1.59
C LEU A 126 17.89 3.31 -1.92
N VAL A 127 17.29 4.17 -2.74
CA VAL A 127 15.91 4.00 -3.22
C VAL A 127 15.98 3.50 -4.66
N PHE A 128 15.54 2.27 -4.89
CA PHE A 128 15.36 1.75 -6.25
C PHE A 128 13.95 2.07 -6.72
N LEU A 129 13.87 2.84 -7.82
CA LEU A 129 12.60 3.23 -8.41
C LEU A 129 11.92 2.03 -9.05
N SER A 130 11.05 1.41 -8.30
CA SER A 130 10.19 0.31 -8.70
C SER A 130 8.75 0.79 -8.92
N PHE A 131 7.76 -0.07 -8.99
CA PHE A 131 6.39 0.28 -9.39
C PHE A 131 5.76 1.39 -8.55
N ASN A 132 6.07 1.42 -7.24
CA ASN A 132 5.62 2.46 -6.32
C ASN A 132 6.67 3.58 -6.13
N ALA A 133 7.48 3.87 -7.16
CA ALA A 133 8.62 4.79 -7.10
C ALA A 133 8.34 6.10 -6.35
N LYS A 134 7.23 6.78 -6.68
CA LYS A 134 6.85 8.03 -6.02
C LYS A 134 6.57 7.85 -4.53
N ALA A 135 5.96 6.73 -4.15
CA ALA A 135 5.68 6.43 -2.77
C ALA A 135 6.95 6.05 -1.99
N LEU A 136 7.89 5.35 -2.61
CA LEU A 136 9.19 5.02 -2.00
C LEU A 136 10.01 6.27 -1.69
N ILE A 137 10.08 7.21 -2.64
CA ILE A 137 10.74 8.52 -2.42
C ILE A 137 9.99 9.31 -1.35
N GLY A 138 8.67 9.43 -1.46
CA GLY A 138 7.85 10.16 -0.47
C GLY A 138 7.98 9.57 0.94
N PHE A 139 8.17 8.26 1.06
CA PHE A 139 8.46 7.61 2.34
C PHE A 139 9.84 8.03 2.88
N ALA A 140 10.88 7.98 2.04
CA ALA A 140 12.22 8.40 2.45
C ALA A 140 12.26 9.88 2.87
N GLU A 141 11.64 10.77 2.08
CA GLU A 141 11.54 12.20 2.37
C GLU A 141 10.77 12.47 3.67
N ARG A 142 9.64 11.81 3.88
CA ARG A 142 8.83 11.97 5.08
C ARG A 142 9.57 11.61 6.36
N LEU A 143 10.47 10.62 6.27
CA LEU A 143 11.30 10.18 7.39
C LEU A 143 12.63 10.91 7.48
N GLY A 144 12.91 11.86 6.59
CA GLY A 144 14.17 12.60 6.55
C GLY A 144 15.38 11.71 6.33
N LEU A 145 15.23 10.59 5.63
CA LEU A 145 16.33 9.68 5.32
C LEU A 145 17.24 10.33 4.27
N PRO A 146 18.56 10.35 4.47
CA PRO A 146 19.49 10.68 3.39
C PRO A 146 19.44 9.55 2.34
N TYR A 147 19.11 9.87 1.08
CA TYR A 147 18.96 8.84 0.05
C TYR A 147 19.58 9.20 -1.28
N ASP A 148 20.03 8.16 -1.98
CA ASP A 148 20.34 8.15 -3.40
C ASP A 148 19.24 7.40 -4.14
N ALA A 149 18.73 7.96 -5.24
CA ALA A 149 17.72 7.30 -6.07
C ALA A 149 18.35 6.72 -7.33
N VAL A 150 18.09 5.44 -7.58
CA VAL A 150 18.51 4.73 -8.80
C VAL A 150 17.29 4.06 -9.46
N GLY A 151 17.33 3.84 -10.75
CA GLY A 151 16.22 3.19 -11.44
C GLY A 151 16.57 2.77 -12.86
N ILE A 152 15.75 1.90 -13.43
CA ILE A 152 15.93 1.46 -14.81
C ILE A 152 15.82 2.68 -15.75
N ARG A 153 16.76 2.78 -16.67
CA ARG A 153 16.86 3.89 -17.63
C ARG A 153 15.53 4.15 -18.35
N TYR A 154 15.10 5.40 -18.33
CA TYR A 154 13.86 5.89 -18.94
C TYR A 154 12.54 5.34 -18.35
N ALA A 155 12.58 4.56 -17.27
CA ALA A 155 11.36 4.03 -16.68
C ALA A 155 10.47 5.12 -16.06
N PHE A 156 11.07 6.14 -15.46
CA PHE A 156 10.37 7.22 -14.76
C PHE A 156 10.87 8.62 -15.22
N PRO A 157 10.55 9.08 -16.44
CA PRO A 157 11.13 10.28 -17.04
C PRO A 157 10.83 11.59 -16.30
N ARG A 158 9.84 11.60 -15.39
CA ARG A 158 9.47 12.79 -14.58
C ARG A 158 10.14 12.81 -13.22
N MET A 159 10.93 11.81 -12.89
CA MET A 159 11.62 11.69 -11.60
C MET A 159 13.12 11.90 -11.79
N LYS A 160 13.77 12.43 -10.74
CA LYS A 160 15.24 12.53 -10.72
C LYS A 160 15.81 11.26 -10.10
N TYR A 161 16.68 10.59 -10.84
CA TYR A 161 17.38 9.40 -10.38
C TYR A 161 18.59 9.14 -11.26
N GLU A 162 19.52 8.36 -10.76
CA GLU A 162 20.64 7.85 -11.56
C GLU A 162 20.17 6.62 -12.36
N PRO A 163 20.26 6.64 -13.69
CA PRO A 163 19.82 5.51 -14.49
C PRO A 163 20.79 4.35 -14.39
N VAL A 164 20.25 3.16 -14.21
CA VAL A 164 20.99 1.90 -14.24
C VAL A 164 20.45 1.01 -15.35
N GLU A 165 21.31 0.21 -15.95
CA GLU A 165 20.86 -0.81 -16.91
C GLU A 165 20.08 -1.89 -16.16
N GLY A 166 19.03 -2.44 -16.78
CA GLY A 166 18.22 -3.47 -16.15
C GLY A 166 17.06 -3.93 -17.02
N ASN A 167 16.37 -4.95 -16.53
CA ASN A 167 15.23 -5.53 -17.21
C ASN A 167 13.93 -4.82 -16.76
N PRO A 168 12.95 -4.53 -17.65
CA PRO A 168 11.64 -3.99 -17.29
C PRO A 168 10.91 -4.75 -16.19
N ARG A 169 11.17 -6.06 -16.04
CA ARG A 169 10.63 -6.88 -14.95
C ARG A 169 11.07 -6.41 -13.57
N GLU A 170 12.27 -5.84 -13.45
CA GLU A 170 12.80 -5.35 -12.17
C GLU A 170 11.99 -4.18 -11.57
N ILE A 171 11.16 -3.51 -12.37
CA ILE A 171 10.21 -2.50 -11.87
C ILE A 171 9.22 -3.11 -10.88
N PHE A 172 8.88 -4.39 -11.06
CA PHE A 172 7.94 -5.13 -10.22
C PHE A 172 8.64 -6.07 -9.23
N PHE A 173 9.77 -6.64 -9.65
CA PHE A 173 10.56 -7.63 -8.92
C PHE A 173 12.04 -7.22 -8.98
N PRO A 174 12.45 -6.32 -8.07
CA PRO A 174 13.83 -5.85 -7.99
C PRO A 174 14.82 -6.98 -7.77
N ASP A 175 15.96 -6.93 -8.46
CA ASP A 175 17.06 -7.89 -8.25
C ASP A 175 17.79 -7.58 -6.93
N GLU A 176 17.57 -8.43 -5.95
CA GLU A 176 18.08 -8.24 -4.58
C GLU A 176 19.60 -8.23 -4.51
N GLU A 177 20.29 -9.18 -5.18
CA GLU A 177 21.74 -9.31 -5.13
C GLU A 177 22.41 -8.08 -5.75
N ARG A 178 21.91 -7.63 -6.88
CA ARG A 178 22.35 -6.43 -7.54
C ARG A 178 22.16 -5.18 -6.67
N LEU A 179 21.00 -5.05 -6.03
CA LEU A 179 20.71 -3.91 -5.16
C LEU A 179 21.57 -3.91 -3.91
N VAL A 180 21.88 -5.08 -3.33
CA VAL A 180 22.84 -5.20 -2.23
C VAL A 180 24.22 -4.72 -2.65
N LYS A 181 24.68 -5.09 -3.85
CA LYS A 181 25.97 -4.64 -4.38
C LYS A 181 26.01 -3.13 -4.63
N LEU A 182 24.98 -2.57 -5.26
CA LEU A 182 24.84 -1.13 -5.45
C LEU A 182 24.80 -0.36 -4.12
N ALA A 183 24.09 -0.90 -3.13
CA ALA A 183 24.05 -0.31 -1.79
C ALA A 183 25.42 -0.37 -1.09
N GLN A 184 26.19 -1.43 -1.35
CA GLN A 184 27.55 -1.55 -0.83
C GLN A 184 28.48 -0.50 -1.42
N GLU A 185 28.46 -0.32 -2.73
CA GLU A 185 29.25 0.68 -3.45
C GLU A 185 28.93 2.12 -2.99
N ARG A 186 27.71 2.37 -2.55
CA ARG A 186 27.22 3.67 -2.07
C ARG A 186 27.23 3.81 -0.56
N GLU A 187 27.72 2.82 0.17
CA GLU A 187 27.71 2.78 1.65
C GLU A 187 26.31 2.92 2.26
N ALA A 188 25.26 2.58 1.50
CA ALA A 188 23.90 2.58 2.00
C ALA A 188 23.65 1.36 2.90
N LYS A 189 22.97 1.58 4.02
CA LYS A 189 22.57 0.54 4.98
C LYS A 189 21.15 0.05 4.77
N LEU A 190 20.31 0.86 4.13
CA LEU A 190 18.92 0.57 3.82
C LEU A 190 18.71 0.63 2.31
N VAL A 191 18.00 -0.35 1.77
CA VAL A 191 17.53 -0.36 0.37
C VAL A 191 16.00 -0.36 0.40
N LEU A 192 15.40 0.64 -0.23
CA LEU A 192 13.95 0.74 -0.42
C LEU A 192 13.58 0.35 -1.84
N ALA A 193 12.73 -0.65 -1.99
CA ALA A 193 12.16 -1.08 -3.26
C ALA A 193 10.85 -1.86 -3.07
N ASP A 194 10.17 -2.21 -4.15
CA ASP A 194 8.97 -3.07 -4.12
C ASP A 194 9.33 -4.57 -3.98
N PHE A 195 10.13 -4.90 -2.97
CA PHE A 195 10.43 -6.30 -2.67
C PHE A 195 9.17 -7.11 -2.37
N PRO A 196 9.17 -8.44 -2.61
CA PRO A 196 8.05 -9.31 -2.30
C PRO A 196 7.85 -9.58 -0.79
N PHE A 197 8.72 -9.05 0.04
CA PHE A 197 8.70 -9.13 1.51
C PHE A 197 8.71 -7.73 2.15
N GLY A 198 8.42 -7.64 3.45
CA GLY A 198 8.43 -6.36 4.18
C GLY A 198 9.85 -5.90 4.53
N LEU A 199 10.63 -6.78 5.15
CA LEU A 199 12.01 -6.50 5.58
C LEU A 199 12.83 -7.78 5.63
N GLU A 200 14.02 -7.75 5.03
CA GLU A 200 15.05 -8.78 5.17
C GLU A 200 16.43 -8.15 5.36
N TRP A 201 17.29 -8.85 6.08
CA TRP A 201 18.68 -8.44 6.27
C TRP A 201 19.61 -9.28 5.42
N ARG A 202 20.39 -8.62 4.55
CA ARG A 202 21.35 -9.26 3.65
C ARG A 202 22.70 -8.56 3.71
N ASN A 203 23.75 -9.30 4.07
CA ASN A 203 25.13 -8.76 4.16
C ASN A 203 25.21 -7.47 4.99
N GLY A 204 24.51 -7.42 6.14
CA GLY A 204 24.48 -6.27 7.04
C GLY A 204 23.71 -5.04 6.49
N ARG A 205 22.86 -5.24 5.51
CA ARG A 205 21.97 -4.22 4.95
C ARG A 205 20.52 -4.64 5.04
N ALA A 206 19.66 -3.68 5.31
CA ALA A 206 18.21 -3.87 5.32
C ALA A 206 17.66 -3.70 3.90
N LEU A 207 16.99 -4.72 3.37
CA LEU A 207 16.16 -4.66 2.16
C LEU A 207 14.72 -4.50 2.62
N MET A 208 14.05 -3.41 2.25
CA MET A 208 12.74 -3.09 2.76
C MET A 208 11.77 -2.66 1.68
N ASN A 209 10.60 -3.29 1.68
CA ASN A 209 9.40 -2.73 1.09
C ASN A 209 8.58 -2.11 2.24
N PRO A 210 8.59 -0.77 2.41
CA PRO A 210 7.97 -0.13 3.56
C PRO A 210 6.45 -0.36 3.63
N PHE A 211 5.84 -0.59 2.48
CA PHE A 211 4.39 -0.74 2.39
C PHE A 211 3.93 -2.12 2.79
N ARG A 212 4.72 -3.14 2.46
CA ARG A 212 4.50 -4.51 2.96
C ARG A 212 4.81 -4.60 4.45
N LEU A 213 5.90 -3.96 4.90
CA LEU A 213 6.26 -3.92 6.31
C LEU A 213 5.15 -3.26 7.15
N LEU A 214 4.61 -2.15 6.69
CA LEU A 214 3.57 -1.38 7.39
C LEU A 214 2.14 -1.81 7.06
N GLN A 215 1.96 -2.81 6.19
CA GLN A 215 0.65 -3.32 5.76
C GLN A 215 -0.26 -2.20 5.22
N ILE A 216 0.29 -1.35 4.34
CA ILE A 216 -0.42 -0.24 3.72
C ILE A 216 -0.93 -0.69 2.36
N GLY A 217 -2.23 -0.57 2.12
CA GLY A 217 -2.85 -0.92 0.85
C GLY A 217 -2.41 -0.02 -0.30
N PHE A 218 -2.38 -0.56 -1.52
CA PHE A 218 -1.94 0.15 -2.72
C PHE A 218 -2.65 1.50 -2.93
N PHE A 219 -3.96 1.56 -2.68
CA PHE A 219 -4.72 2.81 -2.83
C PHE A 219 -4.44 3.80 -1.70
N GLU A 220 -4.17 3.34 -0.48
CA GLU A 220 -3.73 4.22 0.61
C GLU A 220 -2.39 4.88 0.27
N LEU A 221 -1.45 4.11 -0.31
CA LEU A 221 -0.18 4.64 -0.78
C LEU A 221 -0.36 5.76 -1.79
N LYS A 222 -1.23 5.55 -2.77
CA LYS A 222 -1.54 6.54 -3.79
C LYS A 222 -2.08 7.84 -3.18
N TYR A 223 -2.88 7.75 -2.12
CA TYR A 223 -3.37 8.94 -1.40
C TYR A 223 -2.28 9.61 -0.58
N LEU A 224 -1.42 8.85 0.07
CA LEU A 224 -0.37 9.39 0.94
C LEU A 224 0.75 10.07 0.15
N PHE A 225 1.20 9.47 -0.95
CA PHE A 225 2.40 9.87 -1.66
C PHE A 225 2.21 10.13 -3.15
N GLY A 226 1.05 9.78 -3.70
CA GLY A 226 0.78 9.81 -5.13
C GLY A 226 1.33 8.57 -5.86
N PHE A 227 1.12 8.53 -7.16
CA PHE A 227 1.53 7.45 -8.04
C PHE A 227 2.18 8.01 -9.31
N GLU A 228 3.34 7.47 -9.68
CA GLU A 228 3.99 7.73 -10.96
C GLU A 228 4.00 6.44 -11.75
N LYS A 229 3.36 6.48 -12.92
CA LYS A 229 3.29 5.31 -13.80
C LYS A 229 4.62 5.12 -14.53
N PRO A 230 5.25 3.94 -14.47
CA PRO A 230 6.41 3.66 -15.30
C PRO A 230 6.02 3.64 -16.78
N VAL A 231 6.91 4.11 -17.66
CA VAL A 231 6.73 4.06 -19.13
C VAL A 231 7.22 2.75 -19.71
N VAL A 232 8.22 2.15 -19.09
CA VAL A 232 8.78 0.86 -19.48
C VAL A 232 8.33 -0.18 -18.45
N TYR A 233 7.70 -1.24 -18.89
CA TYR A 233 7.29 -2.33 -18.00
C TYR A 233 7.02 -3.63 -18.75
N ASP A 234 7.14 -4.75 -18.04
CA ASP A 234 6.79 -6.09 -18.50
C ASP A 234 5.32 -6.38 -18.14
N LYS A 235 4.48 -6.71 -19.13
CA LYS A 235 3.05 -6.96 -18.93
C LYS A 235 2.78 -8.21 -18.09
N LYS A 236 3.60 -9.26 -18.23
CA LYS A 236 3.46 -10.48 -17.42
C LYS A 236 3.84 -10.22 -15.98
N ALA A 237 4.96 -9.49 -15.77
CA ALA A 237 5.39 -9.09 -14.43
C ALA A 237 4.35 -8.18 -13.74
N LEU A 238 3.69 -7.28 -14.48
CA LEU A 238 2.58 -6.48 -13.94
C LEU A 238 1.45 -7.37 -13.38
N VAL A 239 1.01 -8.37 -14.15
CA VAL A 239 -0.06 -9.28 -13.72
C VAL A 239 0.36 -10.04 -12.46
N GLU A 240 1.56 -10.62 -12.47
CA GLU A 240 2.11 -11.34 -11.33
C GLU A 240 2.20 -10.46 -10.08
N PHE A 241 2.69 -9.23 -10.23
CA PHE A 241 2.78 -8.26 -9.14
C PHE A 241 1.41 -7.93 -8.54
N VAL A 242 0.42 -7.66 -9.38
CA VAL A 242 -0.96 -7.35 -8.95
C VAL A 242 -1.60 -8.54 -8.26
N VAL A 243 -1.40 -9.76 -8.78
CA VAL A 243 -1.89 -11.01 -8.16
C VAL A 243 -1.28 -11.18 -6.77
N ASN A 244 0.02 -10.95 -6.61
CA ASN A 244 0.69 -11.03 -5.31
C ASN A 244 0.13 -10.01 -4.32
N LEU A 245 -0.07 -8.74 -4.72
CA LEU A 245 -0.68 -7.72 -3.87
C LEU A 245 -2.11 -8.09 -3.45
N THR A 246 -2.88 -8.69 -4.36
CA THR A 246 -4.25 -9.12 -4.08
C THR A 246 -4.26 -10.30 -3.11
N TYR A 247 -3.39 -11.28 -3.32
CA TYR A 247 -3.25 -12.45 -2.44
C TYR A 247 -2.86 -12.05 -1.02
N GLU A 248 -2.00 -11.04 -0.87
CA GLU A 248 -1.56 -10.52 0.42
C GLU A 248 -2.59 -9.60 1.11
N GLY A 249 -3.67 -9.26 0.42
CA GLY A 249 -4.71 -8.34 0.94
C GLY A 249 -4.32 -6.87 0.90
N LEU A 250 -3.27 -6.52 0.14
CA LEU A 250 -2.82 -5.13 -0.06
C LEU A 250 -3.53 -4.44 -1.24
N MET A 251 -4.30 -5.19 -2.02
CA MET A 251 -5.11 -4.70 -3.13
C MET A 251 -6.39 -5.54 -3.25
N GLU A 252 -7.53 -4.90 -3.51
CA GLU A 252 -8.76 -5.62 -3.85
C GLU A 252 -8.67 -6.19 -5.28
N SER A 253 -9.25 -7.38 -5.50
CA SER A 253 -9.17 -8.08 -6.79
C SER A 253 -9.73 -7.28 -7.97
N THR A 254 -10.85 -6.58 -7.76
CA THR A 254 -11.45 -5.69 -8.78
C THR A 254 -10.59 -4.50 -9.12
N ASP A 255 -9.90 -3.95 -8.13
CA ASP A 255 -8.97 -2.84 -8.31
C ASP A 255 -7.71 -3.29 -9.05
N GLY A 256 -7.22 -4.49 -8.73
CA GLY A 256 -6.12 -5.13 -9.44
C GLY A 256 -6.46 -5.37 -10.92
N ALA A 257 -7.63 -5.93 -11.20
CA ALA A 257 -8.12 -6.13 -12.57
C ALA A 257 -8.23 -4.81 -13.34
N ASN A 258 -8.75 -3.75 -12.71
CA ASN A 258 -8.84 -2.41 -13.30
C ASN A 258 -7.46 -1.80 -13.58
N LEU A 259 -6.49 -2.01 -12.68
CA LEU A 259 -5.11 -1.54 -12.86
C LEU A 259 -4.46 -2.23 -14.07
N ILE A 260 -4.54 -3.57 -14.14
CA ILE A 260 -4.05 -4.36 -15.29
C ILE A 260 -4.70 -3.85 -16.57
N TRP A 261 -6.01 -3.74 -16.61
CA TRP A 261 -6.75 -3.28 -17.78
C TRP A 261 -6.29 -1.91 -18.29
N ARG A 262 -6.14 -0.94 -17.38
CA ARG A 262 -5.71 0.42 -17.73
C ARG A 262 -4.26 0.48 -18.22
N MET A 263 -3.40 -0.41 -17.74
CA MET A 263 -2.00 -0.47 -18.14
C MET A 263 -1.80 -1.31 -19.41
N TRP A 264 -2.65 -2.31 -19.64
CA TRP A 264 -2.54 -3.21 -20.79
C TRP A 264 -2.93 -2.56 -22.11
N ARG A 265 -3.90 -1.63 -22.09
CA ARG A 265 -4.45 -0.98 -23.28
C ARG A 265 -3.53 0.07 -23.91
N LYS A 266 -2.47 0.42 -23.28
CA LYS A 266 -1.47 1.38 -23.79
C LYS A 266 -0.19 0.67 -24.17
#